data_329237422f413c04ca06dd70b2618597
#
_entry.id   329237422f413c04ca06dd70b2618597
#
_cell.length_a   1.000
_cell.length_b   1.000
_cell.length_c   1.000
_cell.angle_alpha   90.00
_cell.angle_beta   90.00
_cell.angle_gamma   90.00
#
_symmetry.space_group_name_H-M   'P 1'
#
loop_
_entity.id
_entity.type
_entity.pdbx_description
1 polymer ?
#
loop_
_entity_poly.entity_id
_entity_poly.type
_entity_poly.pdbx_seq_one_letter_code
_entity_poly.pdbx_strand_id
1 'polypeptide(L)'
;TKINEIKSELEDLDKEKVLKVAKKKAKQIQEKAEELVNYKIEKGTKDILIVASGPSLKKSLENIKKYKNNFFLISVSSATNVLIKNDIIPDLILTTDGGYWAKKHLSTYKKNLTSIPIICPAEASLPINLLQESKIIPIEYNDFTNKYFFKSTKLSTIKTNRNGTVSGSALEIAKQLTTSNIYFIGLDLSNNTGFQHTQPNILEINDSLTDYFFSNKETRISKRN
;
A
#
# COMPACT_ATOMS: atom_id res chain seq x y z
N THR A 1 -14.35 26.04 30.02
CA THR A 1 -14.69 25.85 28.60
C THR A 1 -13.89 24.67 28.06
N LYS A 2 -14.46 23.87 27.18
CA LYS A 2 -13.89 22.63 26.60
C LYS A 2 -12.44 22.74 26.12
N ILE A 3 -12.00 23.91 25.67
CA ILE A 3 -10.63 24.16 25.21
C ILE A 3 -9.62 24.12 26.38
N ASN A 4 -10.01 24.60 27.55
CA ASN A 4 -9.15 24.58 28.74
C ASN A 4 -9.09 23.18 29.37
N GLU A 5 -10.15 22.40 29.26
CA GLU A 5 -10.14 20.97 29.64
C GLU A 5 -9.23 20.16 28.73
N ILE A 6 -9.32 20.35 27.40
CA ILE A 6 -8.44 19.67 26.43
C ILE A 6 -6.98 20.08 26.62
N LYS A 7 -6.70 21.36 26.95
CA LYS A 7 -5.33 21.79 27.27
C LYS A 7 -4.81 21.15 28.54
N SER A 8 -5.63 21.04 29.58
CA SER A 8 -5.28 20.36 30.84
C SER A 8 -5.02 18.87 30.60
N GLU A 9 -5.87 18.19 29.84
CA GLU A 9 -5.67 16.78 29.46
C GLU A 9 -4.39 16.55 28.60
N LEU A 10 -4.00 17.53 27.80
CA LEU A 10 -2.76 17.48 26.99
C LEU A 10 -1.51 17.79 27.84
N GLU A 11 -1.63 18.59 28.88
CA GLU A 11 -0.52 18.92 29.81
C GLU A 11 -0.25 17.78 30.80
N ASP A 12 -1.27 16.99 31.14
CA ASP A 12 -1.16 15.79 32.01
C ASP A 12 -0.69 14.53 31.25
N LEU A 13 -0.48 14.61 29.95
CA LEU A 13 0.19 13.55 29.20
C LEU A 13 1.65 13.49 29.67
N ASP A 14 1.90 12.61 30.62
CA ASP A 14 3.22 12.33 31.18
C ASP A 14 4.20 12.02 30.03
N LYS A 15 4.95 13.05 29.64
CA LYS A 15 5.93 13.00 28.54
C LYS A 15 6.89 11.84 28.69
N GLU A 16 7.19 11.46 29.92
CA GLU A 16 8.06 10.34 30.23
C GLU A 16 7.40 8.99 29.91
N LYS A 17 6.10 8.84 30.21
CA LYS A 17 5.32 7.64 29.81
C LYS A 17 5.17 7.53 28.31
N VAL A 18 4.86 8.65 27.62
CA VAL A 18 4.76 8.66 26.16
C VAL A 18 6.09 8.31 25.53
N LEU A 19 7.20 8.87 26.03
CA LEU A 19 8.54 8.57 25.55
C LEU A 19 8.93 7.10 25.82
N LYS A 20 8.54 6.55 26.98
CA LYS A 20 8.80 5.14 27.34
C LYS A 20 8.02 4.18 26.46
N VAL A 21 6.75 4.49 26.15
CA VAL A 21 5.93 3.72 25.22
C VAL A 21 6.47 3.82 23.78
N ALA A 22 6.89 5.01 23.34
CA ALA A 22 7.49 5.21 22.04
C ALA A 22 8.82 4.43 21.89
N LYS A 23 9.69 4.48 22.89
CA LYS A 23 10.95 3.70 22.93
C LYS A 23 10.70 2.19 22.93
N LYS A 24 9.72 1.71 23.70
CA LYS A 24 9.34 0.29 23.72
C LYS A 24 8.80 -0.16 22.36
N LYS A 25 7.95 0.65 21.71
CA LYS A 25 7.45 0.37 20.36
C LYS A 25 8.54 0.43 19.30
N ALA A 26 9.44 1.40 19.37
CA ALA A 26 10.58 1.49 18.48
C ALA A 26 11.48 0.26 18.59
N LYS A 27 11.74 -0.22 19.83
CA LYS A 27 12.50 -1.44 20.06
C LYS A 27 11.80 -2.69 19.49
N GLN A 28 10.47 -2.82 19.66
CA GLN A 28 9.71 -3.94 19.09
C GLN A 28 9.68 -3.90 17.56
N ILE A 29 9.62 -2.71 16.97
CA ILE A 29 9.74 -2.53 15.51
C ILE A 29 11.15 -2.91 15.04
N GLN A 30 12.16 -2.54 15.80
CA GLN A 30 13.56 -2.88 15.52
C GLN A 30 13.82 -4.38 15.62
N GLU A 31 13.33 -5.06 16.67
CA GLU A 31 13.44 -6.51 16.84
C GLU A 31 12.74 -7.28 15.73
N LYS A 32 11.51 -6.87 15.35
CA LYS A 32 10.80 -7.41 14.19
C LYS A 32 11.51 -7.13 12.86
N ALA A 33 12.16 -5.98 12.73
CA ALA A 33 12.93 -5.64 11.55
C ALA A 33 14.24 -6.46 11.47
N GLU A 34 14.88 -6.75 12.59
CA GLU A 34 16.08 -7.61 12.65
C GLU A 34 15.75 -9.06 12.27
N GLU A 35 14.56 -9.57 12.60
CA GLU A 35 14.06 -10.85 12.09
C GLU A 35 13.90 -10.86 10.56
N LEU A 36 13.58 -9.70 9.97
CA LEU A 36 13.45 -9.49 8.53
C LEU A 36 14.81 -9.32 7.82
N VAL A 37 15.85 -8.87 8.53
CA VAL A 37 17.22 -8.60 8.03
C VAL A 37 17.89 -9.84 7.45
N ASN A 38 17.58 -11.01 7.95
CA ASN A 38 18.14 -12.27 7.44
C ASN A 38 17.43 -12.80 6.19
N TYR A 39 16.42 -12.07 5.68
CA TYR A 39 15.77 -12.42 4.42
C TYR A 39 16.58 -11.85 3.25
N LYS A 40 17.62 -12.58 2.86
CA LYS A 40 18.25 -12.37 1.56
C LYS A 40 17.20 -12.68 0.51
N ILE A 41 16.72 -11.66 -0.19
CA ILE A 41 15.77 -11.86 -1.29
C ILE A 41 16.57 -12.54 -2.42
N GLU A 42 16.55 -13.86 -2.45
CA GLU A 42 17.02 -14.59 -3.62
C GLU A 42 16.01 -14.38 -4.73
N LYS A 43 16.51 -13.99 -5.91
CA LYS A 43 15.66 -13.85 -7.09
C LYS A 43 15.01 -15.19 -7.41
N GLY A 44 13.69 -15.22 -7.38
CA GLY A 44 12.93 -16.37 -7.79
C GLY A 44 12.95 -16.56 -9.31
N THR A 45 12.52 -17.72 -9.76
CA THR A 45 12.32 -18.06 -11.18
C THR A 45 10.85 -18.02 -11.58
N LYS A 46 9.98 -17.62 -10.66
CA LYS A 46 8.53 -17.53 -10.89
C LYS A 46 8.18 -16.24 -11.60
N ASP A 47 7.28 -16.32 -12.56
CA ASP A 47 6.72 -15.14 -13.22
C ASP A 47 6.01 -14.25 -12.20
N ILE A 48 6.11 -12.94 -12.36
CA ILE A 48 5.42 -11.96 -11.49
C ILE A 48 4.25 -11.36 -12.23
N LEU A 49 3.10 -11.30 -11.56
CA LEU A 49 1.92 -10.57 -12.01
C LEU A 49 1.70 -9.36 -11.13
N ILE A 50 1.86 -8.16 -11.69
CA ILE A 50 1.55 -6.89 -11.04
C ILE A 50 0.10 -6.52 -11.36
N VAL A 51 -0.71 -6.36 -10.32
CA VAL A 51 -2.12 -6.02 -10.46
C VAL A 51 -2.35 -4.59 -9.99
N ALA A 52 -2.73 -3.73 -10.94
CA ALA A 52 -3.18 -2.37 -10.72
C ALA A 52 -4.72 -2.30 -10.73
N SER A 53 -5.29 -1.14 -10.39
CA SER A 53 -6.72 -0.99 -10.10
C SER A 53 -7.54 -0.44 -11.26
N GLY A 54 -6.99 -0.29 -12.45
CA GLY A 54 -7.73 0.25 -13.60
C GLY A 54 -8.93 -0.62 -13.98
N PRO A 55 -9.95 -0.07 -14.68
CA PRO A 55 -11.21 -0.75 -14.99
C PRO A 55 -11.07 -2.07 -15.74
N SER A 56 -10.01 -2.26 -16.54
CA SER A 56 -9.74 -3.51 -17.24
C SER A 56 -9.50 -4.72 -16.31
N LEU A 57 -9.08 -4.48 -15.06
CA LEU A 57 -8.90 -5.54 -14.07
C LEU A 57 -10.16 -6.40 -13.90
N LYS A 58 -11.36 -5.78 -13.96
CA LYS A 58 -12.64 -6.49 -13.79
C LYS A 58 -12.78 -7.68 -14.75
N LYS A 59 -12.34 -7.50 -15.99
CA LYS A 59 -12.43 -8.56 -17.03
C LYS A 59 -11.44 -9.70 -16.82
N SER A 60 -10.41 -9.48 -16.01
CA SER A 60 -9.31 -10.42 -15.79
C SER A 60 -9.40 -11.21 -14.49
N LEU A 61 -10.33 -10.87 -13.59
CA LEU A 61 -10.42 -11.47 -12.25
C LEU A 61 -10.54 -12.99 -12.26
N GLU A 62 -11.41 -13.55 -13.11
CA GLU A 62 -11.59 -15.00 -13.24
C GLU A 62 -10.31 -15.69 -13.71
N ASN A 63 -9.61 -15.10 -14.68
CA ASN A 63 -8.34 -15.63 -15.16
C ASN A 63 -7.24 -15.54 -14.10
N ILE A 64 -7.16 -14.44 -13.37
CA ILE A 64 -6.21 -14.29 -12.25
C ILE A 64 -6.49 -15.40 -11.22
N LYS A 65 -7.75 -15.59 -10.82
CA LYS A 65 -8.14 -16.62 -9.86
C LYS A 65 -7.74 -18.01 -10.34
N LYS A 66 -8.04 -18.33 -11.59
CA LYS A 66 -7.74 -19.63 -12.21
C LYS A 66 -6.25 -19.94 -12.27
N TYR A 67 -5.43 -18.94 -12.60
CA TYR A 67 -3.99 -19.12 -12.83
C TYR A 67 -3.10 -18.55 -11.71
N LYS A 68 -3.67 -18.18 -10.56
CA LYS A 68 -2.95 -17.54 -9.43
C LYS A 68 -1.66 -18.28 -9.06
N ASN A 69 -1.69 -19.61 -9.04
CA ASN A 69 -0.56 -20.43 -8.60
C ASN A 69 0.64 -20.37 -9.55
N ASN A 70 0.45 -19.94 -10.79
CA ASN A 70 1.52 -19.81 -11.77
C ASN A 70 2.36 -18.54 -11.58
N PHE A 71 1.86 -17.57 -10.81
CA PHE A 71 2.49 -16.27 -10.63
C PHE A 71 2.81 -15.98 -9.17
N PHE A 72 3.83 -15.14 -8.95
CA PHE A 72 3.94 -14.37 -7.72
C PHE A 72 3.16 -13.07 -7.94
N LEU A 73 2.09 -12.87 -7.17
CA LEU A 73 1.14 -11.80 -7.40
C LEU A 73 1.44 -10.59 -6.51
N ILE A 74 1.83 -9.48 -7.12
CA ILE A 74 2.01 -8.18 -6.46
C ILE A 74 0.77 -7.33 -6.70
N SER A 75 0.10 -6.93 -5.62
CA SER A 75 -1.03 -6.01 -5.68
C SER A 75 -0.61 -4.60 -5.30
N VAL A 76 -0.95 -3.59 -6.11
CA VAL A 76 -0.94 -2.22 -5.61
C VAL A 76 -2.07 -2.02 -4.61
N SER A 77 -1.89 -1.13 -3.63
CA SER A 77 -2.84 -0.93 -2.52
C SER A 77 -4.28 -0.70 -3.00
N SER A 78 -4.47 0.07 -4.07
CA SER A 78 -5.80 0.37 -4.63
C SER A 78 -6.51 -0.82 -5.29
N ALA A 79 -5.78 -1.86 -5.72
CA ALA A 79 -6.33 -3.08 -6.30
C ALA A 79 -6.63 -4.16 -5.25
N THR A 80 -6.00 -4.07 -4.07
CA THR A 80 -6.03 -5.13 -3.06
C THR A 80 -7.45 -5.49 -2.62
N ASN A 81 -8.32 -4.51 -2.42
CA ASN A 81 -9.71 -4.74 -2.02
C ASN A 81 -10.51 -5.54 -3.05
N VAL A 82 -10.31 -5.25 -4.34
CA VAL A 82 -10.99 -5.96 -5.43
C VAL A 82 -10.53 -7.41 -5.46
N LEU A 83 -9.23 -7.67 -5.36
CA LEU A 83 -8.68 -9.02 -5.36
C LEU A 83 -9.23 -9.84 -4.20
N ILE A 84 -9.15 -9.34 -2.96
CA ILE A 84 -9.60 -10.06 -1.77
C ILE A 84 -11.10 -10.34 -1.81
N LYS A 85 -11.93 -9.43 -2.30
CA LYS A 85 -13.38 -9.66 -2.48
C LYS A 85 -13.71 -10.74 -3.51
N ASN A 86 -12.79 -11.04 -4.40
CA ASN A 86 -12.91 -12.13 -5.36
C ASN A 86 -12.12 -13.38 -4.96
N ASP A 87 -11.77 -13.50 -3.67
CA ASP A 87 -11.00 -14.63 -3.09
C ASP A 87 -9.61 -14.81 -3.73
N ILE A 88 -9.03 -13.71 -4.21
CA ILE A 88 -7.68 -13.70 -4.77
C ILE A 88 -6.75 -13.06 -3.73
N ILE A 89 -5.95 -13.87 -3.07
CA ILE A 89 -4.99 -13.41 -2.06
C ILE A 89 -3.66 -13.08 -2.76
N PRO A 90 -3.20 -11.81 -2.75
CA PRO A 90 -1.90 -11.47 -3.29
C PRO A 90 -0.77 -12.01 -2.40
N ASP A 91 0.39 -12.25 -3.01
CA ASP A 91 1.59 -12.66 -2.28
C ASP A 91 2.31 -11.47 -1.65
N LEU A 92 2.07 -10.27 -2.18
CA LEU A 92 2.70 -9.03 -1.75
C LEU A 92 1.78 -7.84 -2.04
N ILE A 93 1.77 -6.88 -1.12
CA ILE A 93 1.09 -5.59 -1.33
C ILE A 93 2.15 -4.50 -1.44
N LEU A 94 1.99 -3.59 -2.40
CA LEU A 94 2.80 -2.39 -2.54
C LEU A 94 1.95 -1.14 -2.38
N THR A 95 2.42 -0.20 -1.58
CA THR A 95 1.86 1.14 -1.45
C THR A 95 2.97 2.18 -1.32
N THR A 96 2.82 3.33 -1.97
CA THR A 96 3.83 4.40 -1.94
C THR A 96 3.27 5.74 -1.46
N ASP A 97 1.95 5.86 -1.39
CA ASP A 97 1.28 7.13 -1.15
C ASP A 97 1.13 7.45 0.34
N GLY A 98 1.39 8.72 0.71
CA GLY A 98 1.41 9.22 2.08
C GLY A 98 0.13 9.92 2.55
N GLY A 99 -0.96 9.88 1.83
CA GLY A 99 -2.16 10.64 2.16
C GLY A 99 -3.23 9.87 2.95
N TYR A 100 -4.20 10.60 3.50
CA TYR A 100 -5.37 10.02 4.16
C TYR A 100 -6.11 9.00 3.28
N TRP A 101 -6.29 9.32 2.00
CA TRP A 101 -6.99 8.46 1.06
C TRP A 101 -6.21 7.19 0.72
N ALA A 102 -4.89 7.26 0.63
CA ALA A 102 -4.04 6.08 0.45
C ALA A 102 -4.23 5.06 1.58
N LYS A 103 -4.29 5.53 2.82
CA LYS A 103 -4.60 4.72 4.00
C LYS A 103 -5.94 3.99 3.88
N LYS A 104 -6.94 4.61 3.24
CA LYS A 104 -8.27 4.02 3.07
C LYS A 104 -8.29 2.78 2.17
N HIS A 105 -7.39 2.67 1.21
CA HIS A 105 -7.30 1.48 0.36
C HIS A 105 -7.09 0.18 1.15
N LEU A 106 -6.40 0.27 2.28
CA LEU A 106 -6.06 -0.90 3.11
C LEU A 106 -6.85 -0.96 4.44
N SER A 107 -7.83 -0.07 4.64
CA SER A 107 -8.55 0.01 5.94
C SER A 107 -9.65 -1.03 6.11
N THR A 108 -10.16 -1.61 5.04
CA THR A 108 -11.41 -2.39 5.04
C THR A 108 -11.22 -3.87 5.42
N TYR A 109 -10.03 -4.45 5.21
CA TYR A 109 -9.77 -5.90 5.35
C TYR A 109 -8.69 -6.23 6.39
N LYS A 110 -8.93 -5.84 7.64
CA LYS A 110 -7.92 -5.92 8.71
C LYS A 110 -7.40 -7.33 9.01
N LYS A 111 -8.26 -8.35 9.01
CA LYS A 111 -7.86 -9.71 9.38
C LYS A 111 -7.12 -10.47 8.27
N ASN A 112 -7.49 -10.25 7.03
CA ASN A 112 -6.93 -10.99 5.90
C ASN A 112 -5.65 -10.37 5.33
N LEU A 113 -5.36 -9.09 5.68
CA LEU A 113 -4.19 -8.38 5.19
C LEU A 113 -2.96 -8.53 6.07
N THR A 114 -3.13 -8.87 7.36
CA THR A 114 -2.00 -8.93 8.30
C THR A 114 -1.00 -10.05 7.98
N SER A 115 -1.43 -11.10 7.31
CA SER A 115 -0.55 -12.19 6.85
C SER A 115 0.21 -11.89 5.55
N ILE A 116 -0.21 -10.86 4.80
CA ILE A 116 0.39 -10.50 3.53
C ILE A 116 1.49 -9.46 3.78
N PRO A 117 2.72 -9.68 3.32
CA PRO A 117 3.77 -8.68 3.46
C PRO A 117 3.45 -7.41 2.67
N ILE A 118 3.81 -6.27 3.24
CA ILE A 118 3.57 -4.95 2.64
C ILE A 118 4.92 -4.27 2.40
N ILE A 119 5.20 -3.90 1.16
CA ILE A 119 6.34 -3.07 0.80
C ILE A 119 5.89 -1.61 0.73
N CYS A 120 6.56 -0.72 1.44
CA CYS A 120 6.23 0.70 1.42
C CYS A 120 7.42 1.59 1.84
N PRO A 121 7.50 2.84 1.36
CA PRO A 121 8.44 3.83 1.88
C PRO A 121 8.00 4.34 3.26
N ALA A 122 8.92 5.01 3.96
CA ALA A 122 8.67 5.53 5.30
C ALA A 122 7.51 6.55 5.37
N GLU A 123 7.28 7.29 4.28
CA GLU A 123 6.21 8.27 4.15
C GLU A 123 4.84 7.69 3.80
N ALA A 124 4.74 6.41 3.49
CA ALA A 124 3.46 5.79 3.13
C ALA A 124 2.47 5.76 4.31
N SER A 125 1.21 6.05 4.01
CA SER A 125 0.15 5.98 5.02
C SER A 125 -0.46 4.60 5.10
N LEU A 126 -0.31 3.96 6.25
CA LEU A 126 -0.92 2.67 6.56
C LEU A 126 -1.88 2.76 7.75
N PRO A 127 -2.92 1.92 7.81
CA PRO A 127 -3.70 1.72 9.04
C PRO A 127 -2.79 1.24 10.18
N ILE A 128 -2.98 1.78 11.38
CA ILE A 128 -2.10 1.49 12.53
C ILE A 128 -2.03 0.01 12.89
N ASN A 129 -3.12 -0.72 12.73
CA ASN A 129 -3.15 -2.15 12.96
C ASN A 129 -2.28 -2.93 11.95
N LEU A 130 -2.20 -2.49 10.69
CA LEU A 130 -1.32 -3.12 9.70
C LEU A 130 0.15 -2.84 10.02
N LEU A 131 0.48 -1.64 10.48
CA LEU A 131 1.84 -1.33 10.96
C LEU A 131 2.27 -2.19 12.15
N GLN A 132 1.32 -2.58 13.00
CA GLN A 132 1.61 -3.37 14.20
C GLN A 132 1.65 -4.88 13.97
N GLU A 133 0.85 -5.37 13.03
CA GLU A 133 0.59 -6.80 12.86
C GLU A 133 1.17 -7.38 11.57
N SER A 134 1.35 -6.54 10.52
CA SER A 134 1.82 -7.01 9.22
C SER A 134 3.35 -7.00 9.13
N LYS A 135 3.87 -7.84 8.26
CA LYS A 135 5.26 -7.82 7.86
C LYS A 135 5.51 -6.63 6.93
N ILE A 136 6.15 -5.58 7.43
CA ILE A 136 6.49 -4.38 6.65
C ILE A 136 7.91 -4.50 6.12
N ILE A 137 8.08 -4.30 4.81
CA ILE A 137 9.38 -4.27 4.14
C ILE A 137 9.60 -2.83 3.65
N PRO A 138 10.55 -2.09 4.25
CA PRO A 138 10.76 -0.69 3.90
C PRO A 138 11.39 -0.51 2.51
N ILE A 139 10.93 0.52 1.79
CA ILE A 139 11.60 1.02 0.59
C ILE A 139 12.58 2.12 1.00
N GLU A 140 13.83 2.01 0.56
CA GLU A 140 14.82 3.07 0.61
C GLU A 140 14.96 3.67 -0.79
N TYR A 141 14.50 4.90 -0.95
CA TYR A 141 14.71 5.64 -2.18
C TYR A 141 16.14 6.17 -2.29
N ASN A 142 16.63 6.29 -3.52
CA ASN A 142 17.97 6.80 -3.80
C ASN A 142 18.05 8.33 -3.65
N ASP A 143 17.48 8.89 -2.59
CA ASP A 143 17.58 10.30 -2.21
C ASP A 143 18.34 10.48 -0.89
N PHE A 144 18.79 11.72 -0.63
CA PHE A 144 19.60 12.04 0.55
C PHE A 144 18.87 11.74 1.87
N THR A 145 17.59 12.11 1.96
CA THR A 145 16.78 11.97 3.19
C THR A 145 16.59 10.51 3.55
N ASN A 146 16.25 9.66 2.58
CA ASN A 146 16.09 8.21 2.80
C ASN A 146 17.41 7.56 3.19
N LYS A 147 18.51 7.87 2.48
CA LYS A 147 19.82 7.33 2.81
C LYS A 147 20.25 7.69 4.24
N TYR A 148 20.04 8.94 4.64
CA TYR A 148 20.38 9.40 5.99
C TYR A 148 19.52 8.68 7.05
N PHE A 149 18.21 8.60 6.85
CA PHE A 149 17.27 7.95 7.75
C PHE A 149 17.60 6.46 7.92
N PHE A 150 17.71 5.70 6.84
CA PHE A 150 17.94 4.26 6.93
C PHE A 150 19.33 3.89 7.39
N LYS A 151 20.36 4.72 7.12
CA LYS A 151 21.70 4.53 7.69
C LYS A 151 21.71 4.54 9.21
N SER A 152 20.83 5.32 9.84
CA SER A 152 20.73 5.40 11.30
C SER A 152 19.92 4.26 11.93
N THR A 153 19.03 3.63 11.17
CA THR A 153 18.06 2.64 11.69
C THR A 153 18.58 1.19 11.63
N LYS A 154 19.61 0.91 10.83
CA LYS A 154 20.09 -0.46 10.54
C LYS A 154 19.01 -1.40 9.99
N LEU A 155 17.93 -0.88 9.43
CA LEU A 155 16.87 -1.67 8.83
C LEU A 155 17.29 -2.21 7.46
N SER A 156 16.95 -3.47 7.18
CA SER A 156 17.02 -4.00 5.81
C SER A 156 15.95 -3.38 4.96
N THR A 157 16.34 -2.84 3.81
CA THR A 157 15.48 -2.10 2.90
C THR A 157 15.57 -2.64 1.49
N ILE A 158 14.50 -2.46 0.70
CA ILE A 158 14.57 -2.63 -0.74
C ILE A 158 14.95 -1.28 -1.35
N LYS A 159 16.11 -1.23 -2.01
CA LYS A 159 16.57 0.00 -2.66
C LYS A 159 15.95 0.13 -4.03
N THR A 160 15.36 1.28 -4.31
CA THR A 160 14.76 1.58 -5.61
C THR A 160 14.76 3.07 -5.90
N ASN A 161 14.49 3.43 -7.15
CA ASN A 161 14.28 4.83 -7.53
C ASN A 161 12.84 5.24 -7.26
N ARG A 162 12.64 6.54 -7.04
CA ARG A 162 11.31 7.12 -6.94
C ARG A 162 10.66 7.16 -8.31
N ASN A 163 9.50 6.55 -8.45
CA ASN A 163 8.71 6.52 -9.68
C ASN A 163 7.46 7.38 -9.52
N GLY A 164 6.95 7.96 -10.59
CA GLY A 164 5.75 8.78 -10.57
C GLY A 164 4.44 8.02 -10.30
N THR A 165 4.48 6.71 -10.24
CA THR A 165 3.32 5.84 -9.98
C THR A 165 3.68 4.65 -9.11
N VAL A 166 2.70 4.14 -8.37
CA VAL A 166 2.85 2.91 -7.57
C VAL A 166 3.19 1.71 -8.46
N SER A 167 2.59 1.64 -9.66
CA SER A 167 2.87 0.56 -10.62
C SER A 167 4.32 0.60 -11.16
N GLY A 168 4.88 1.80 -11.35
CA GLY A 168 6.29 1.96 -11.71
C GLY A 168 7.22 1.46 -10.60
N SER A 169 6.92 1.78 -9.35
CA SER A 169 7.65 1.24 -8.19
C SER A 169 7.50 -0.28 -8.08
N ALA A 170 6.31 -0.83 -8.39
CA ALA A 170 6.09 -2.28 -8.42
C ALA A 170 6.97 -2.98 -9.46
N LEU A 171 7.15 -2.38 -10.64
CA LEU A 171 8.04 -2.91 -11.67
C LEU A 171 9.50 -2.96 -11.19
N GLU A 172 10.00 -1.88 -10.62
CA GLU A 172 11.38 -1.82 -10.13
C GLU A 172 11.65 -2.85 -9.02
N ILE A 173 10.67 -3.08 -8.16
CA ILE A 173 10.74 -4.11 -7.11
C ILE A 173 10.64 -5.50 -7.73
N ALA A 174 9.72 -5.73 -8.67
CA ALA A 174 9.56 -7.01 -9.35
C ALA A 174 10.86 -7.46 -10.07
N LYS A 175 11.59 -6.53 -10.71
CA LYS A 175 12.89 -6.80 -11.32
C LYS A 175 13.95 -7.30 -10.32
N GLN A 176 13.81 -6.95 -9.05
CA GLN A 176 14.70 -7.44 -7.99
C GLN A 176 14.27 -8.81 -7.45
N LEU A 177 12.99 -9.17 -7.59
CA LEU A 177 12.41 -10.39 -7.04
C LEU A 177 12.45 -11.58 -8.00
N THR A 178 12.48 -11.36 -9.32
CA THR A 178 12.50 -12.45 -10.31
C THR A 178 13.51 -12.25 -11.41
N THR A 179 13.95 -13.37 -12.00
CA THR A 179 14.69 -13.43 -13.26
C THR A 179 13.78 -13.79 -14.43
N SER A 180 12.49 -14.08 -14.16
CA SER A 180 11.49 -14.48 -15.15
C SER A 180 10.67 -13.30 -15.66
N ASN A 181 9.54 -13.55 -16.28
CA ASN A 181 8.70 -12.51 -16.88
C ASN A 181 7.91 -11.73 -15.86
N ILE A 182 7.61 -10.47 -16.18
CA ILE A 182 6.78 -9.58 -15.38
C ILE A 182 5.60 -9.12 -16.25
N TYR A 183 4.40 -9.37 -15.76
CA TYR A 183 3.15 -9.03 -16.43
C TYR A 183 2.38 -7.98 -15.64
N PHE A 184 1.56 -7.20 -16.35
CA PHE A 184 0.65 -6.22 -15.75
C PHE A 184 -0.79 -6.51 -16.11
N ILE A 185 -1.69 -6.30 -15.13
CA ILE A 185 -3.14 -6.29 -15.31
C ILE A 185 -3.72 -5.06 -14.60
N GLY A 186 -4.71 -4.43 -15.22
CA GLY A 186 -5.37 -3.25 -14.65
C GLY A 186 -4.52 -1.97 -14.72
N LEU A 187 -3.52 -1.91 -15.59
CA LEU A 187 -2.71 -0.72 -15.84
C LEU A 187 -3.21 -0.03 -17.12
N ASP A 188 -4.34 0.65 -17.04
CA ASP A 188 -5.05 1.15 -18.21
C ASP A 188 -4.46 2.44 -18.78
N LEU A 189 -3.80 3.26 -17.96
CA LEU A 189 -3.13 4.52 -18.33
C LEU A 189 -4.02 5.46 -19.19
N SER A 190 -5.31 5.41 -18.97
CA SER A 190 -6.29 6.17 -19.74
C SER A 190 -7.46 6.62 -18.87
N ASN A 191 -8.09 7.72 -19.29
CA ASN A 191 -9.36 8.15 -18.74
C ASN A 191 -10.49 7.35 -19.40
N ASN A 192 -11.26 6.63 -18.60
CA ASN A 192 -12.46 5.95 -19.04
C ASN A 192 -13.70 6.71 -18.59
N THR A 193 -14.77 6.62 -19.38
CA THR A 193 -16.10 7.01 -18.91
C THR A 193 -16.50 6.14 -17.73
N GLY A 194 -17.03 6.74 -16.67
CA GLY A 194 -17.44 6.02 -15.46
C GLY A 194 -16.36 5.94 -14.39
N PHE A 195 -16.19 4.78 -13.78
CA PHE A 195 -15.24 4.58 -12.69
C PHE A 195 -13.79 4.55 -13.18
N GLN A 196 -12.93 5.30 -12.50
CA GLN A 196 -11.48 5.30 -12.79
C GLN A 196 -10.78 4.05 -12.26
N HIS A 197 -11.38 3.39 -11.27
CA HIS A 197 -10.86 2.18 -10.67
C HIS A 197 -11.89 1.05 -10.74
N THR A 198 -11.40 -0.17 -10.80
CA THR A 198 -12.24 -1.37 -10.69
C THR A 198 -12.96 -1.39 -9.35
N GLN A 199 -14.27 -1.60 -9.39
CA GLN A 199 -15.09 -1.64 -8.17
C GLN A 199 -15.01 -3.01 -7.47
N PRO A 200 -15.07 -3.02 -6.14
CA PRO A 200 -15.27 -1.86 -5.25
C PRO A 200 -13.97 -1.12 -4.95
N ASN A 201 -14.00 0.19 -5.16
CA ASN A 201 -12.91 1.08 -4.73
C ASN A 201 -13.45 2.08 -3.70
N ILE A 202 -12.78 2.19 -2.56
CA ILE A 202 -13.26 2.98 -1.42
C ILE A 202 -13.38 4.47 -1.73
N LEU A 203 -12.50 5.01 -2.58
CA LEU A 203 -12.51 6.43 -2.94
C LEU A 203 -13.74 6.75 -3.80
N GLU A 204 -14.10 5.87 -4.71
CA GLU A 204 -15.21 6.09 -5.63
C GLU A 204 -16.57 5.75 -5.04
N ILE A 205 -16.64 4.90 -4.02
CA ILE A 205 -17.87 4.67 -3.24
C ILE A 205 -18.24 5.97 -2.50
N ASN A 206 -17.27 6.62 -1.87
CA ASN A 206 -17.51 7.90 -1.19
C ASN A 206 -17.94 9.00 -2.18
N ASP A 207 -17.38 9.04 -3.38
CA ASP A 207 -17.78 9.96 -4.42
C ASP A 207 -19.25 9.74 -4.84
N SER A 208 -19.68 8.48 -4.97
CA SER A 208 -21.06 8.15 -5.36
C SER A 208 -22.10 8.56 -4.31
N LEU A 209 -21.73 8.58 -3.02
CA LEU A 209 -22.60 9.08 -1.94
C LEU A 209 -22.81 10.60 -1.98
N THR A 210 -21.94 11.33 -2.65
CA THR A 210 -22.00 12.78 -2.82
C THR A 210 -22.56 13.18 -4.19
N ASP A 211 -22.88 12.20 -5.05
CA ASP A 211 -23.46 12.46 -6.35
C ASP A 211 -24.91 12.98 -6.21
N TYR A 212 -25.21 14.03 -6.94
CA TYR A 212 -26.56 14.55 -7.09
C TYR A 212 -26.82 14.94 -8.56
N PHE A 213 -28.07 15.14 -8.91
CA PHE A 213 -28.54 15.28 -10.29
C PHE A 213 -27.72 16.27 -11.15
N PHE A 214 -27.34 17.43 -10.59
CA PHE A 214 -26.59 18.46 -11.31
C PHE A 214 -25.05 18.30 -11.23
N SER A 215 -24.55 17.36 -10.50
CA SER A 215 -23.11 17.11 -10.33
C SER A 215 -22.83 15.61 -10.14
N ASN A 216 -23.30 14.81 -11.07
CA ASN A 216 -22.99 13.39 -11.08
C ASN A 216 -21.52 13.17 -11.44
N LYS A 217 -21.03 11.94 -11.21
CA LYS A 217 -19.64 11.56 -11.42
C LYS A 217 -19.18 11.82 -12.86
N GLU A 218 -20.00 11.47 -13.84
CA GLU A 218 -19.66 11.64 -15.27
C GLU A 218 -19.46 13.12 -15.63
N THR A 219 -20.32 13.99 -15.13
CA THR A 219 -20.19 15.45 -15.30
C THR A 219 -18.92 15.98 -14.63
N ARG A 220 -18.52 15.46 -13.46
CA ARG A 220 -17.31 15.88 -12.80
C ARG A 220 -16.04 15.39 -13.51
N ILE A 221 -16.06 14.17 -14.05
CA ILE A 221 -14.95 13.62 -14.84
C ILE A 221 -14.78 14.40 -16.14
N SER A 222 -15.86 14.69 -16.86
CA SER A 222 -15.80 15.44 -18.11
C SER A 222 -15.28 16.88 -17.95
N LYS A 223 -15.43 17.48 -16.77
CA LYS A 223 -14.90 18.81 -16.45
C LYS A 223 -13.41 18.82 -16.07
N ARG A 224 -12.79 17.67 -15.84
CA ARG A 224 -11.35 17.55 -15.50
C ARG A 224 -10.44 17.37 -16.73
N ASN A 225 -11.05 17.13 -17.88
CA ASN A 225 -10.38 17.10 -19.19
C ASN A 225 -10.55 18.44 -19.90
#